data_d4a5caa08330a442b5b96881134c0025
#
_entry.id   d4a5caa08330a442b5b96881134c0025
#
_cell.length_a   1.000
_cell.length_b   1.000
_cell.length_c   1.000
_cell.angle_alpha   90.00
_cell.angle_beta   90.00
_cell.angle_gamma   90.00
#
_symmetry.space_group_name_H-M   'P 1'
#
loop_
_entity.id
_entity.type
_entity.pdbx_description
1 polymer ?
#
loop_
_entity_poly.entity_id
_entity_poly.type
_entity_poly.pdbx_seq_one_letter_code
_entity_poly.pdbx_strand_id
1 'polypeptide(L)'
;MNSCDIEERLILKRPNGRLLVNPGRLGVGKPHVKPDCPKPRRDWRRVITDDVIRLSFEGKAVYLREEATARKYGVSRTIVRQVFHRLAGSGVFEHIPRRGWRVRPVRCEDMRAFFRVREALELMALDLAREHLVRAELEEILADTPIREPGASPPLDDRLHKYLIQKSRNRYTQDFFDRHAGLYYYRTLFDFEHDEAEVAAAVAQHREILEALLAEDWPRAREALSAHIRYQLPAFERMIAKVVSEADGDDVETGSEPSASERQTT
;
A
#
# COMPACT_ATOMS: atom_id res chain seq x y z
N MET A 1 -10.84 -50.33 -10.59
CA MET A 1 -10.05 -49.51 -9.65
C MET A 1 -9.48 -50.47 -8.64
N ASN A 2 -8.16 -50.70 -8.71
CA ASN A 2 -7.49 -51.73 -7.94
C ASN A 2 -7.44 -51.40 -6.46
N SER A 3 -7.63 -52.45 -5.61
CA SER A 3 -7.64 -52.40 -4.15
C SER A 3 -6.36 -51.79 -3.54
N CYS A 4 -5.26 -51.73 -4.28
CA CYS A 4 -3.97 -51.20 -3.82
C CYS A 4 -3.92 -49.65 -3.76
N ASP A 5 -4.79 -48.94 -4.50
CA ASP A 5 -4.76 -47.45 -4.59
C ASP A 5 -5.39 -46.76 -3.36
N ILE A 6 -6.11 -47.52 -2.51
CA ILE A 6 -6.82 -46.98 -1.35
C ILE A 6 -5.93 -46.98 -0.09
N GLU A 7 -4.96 -47.89 -0.02
CA GLU A 7 -4.07 -48.00 1.15
C GLU A 7 -2.98 -46.92 1.22
N GLU A 8 -2.69 -46.26 0.12
CA GLU A 8 -1.66 -45.22 0.08
C GLU A 8 -2.16 -43.81 0.41
N ARG A 9 -3.45 -43.57 0.50
CA ARG A 9 -4.00 -42.22 0.74
C ARG A 9 -4.10 -41.86 2.21
N LEU A 10 -3.54 -40.75 2.60
CA LEU A 10 -3.62 -40.19 3.96
C LEU A 10 -5.06 -39.80 4.34
N ILE A 11 -5.88 -39.46 3.34
CA ILE A 11 -7.27 -39.00 3.52
C ILE A 11 -8.19 -39.86 2.66
N LEU A 12 -9.19 -40.47 3.30
CA LEU A 12 -10.24 -41.25 2.67
C LEU A 12 -11.52 -40.45 2.55
N LYS A 13 -12.21 -40.56 1.40
CA LYS A 13 -13.51 -39.94 1.17
C LYS A 13 -14.62 -40.97 1.36
N ARG A 14 -15.55 -40.73 2.30
CA ARG A 14 -16.73 -41.57 2.48
C ARG A 14 -17.77 -41.36 1.37
N PRO A 15 -18.71 -42.30 1.15
CA PRO A 15 -19.79 -42.16 0.19
C PRO A 15 -20.67 -40.93 0.41
N ASN A 16 -20.75 -40.43 1.65
CA ASN A 16 -21.47 -39.22 2.05
C ASN A 16 -20.68 -37.91 1.84
N GLY A 17 -19.52 -37.97 1.19
CA GLY A 17 -18.65 -36.81 0.88
C GLY A 17 -17.75 -36.36 2.03
N ARG A 18 -17.87 -36.91 3.25
CA ARG A 18 -16.99 -36.55 4.36
C ARG A 18 -15.60 -37.15 4.21
N LEU A 19 -14.59 -36.38 4.58
CA LEU A 19 -13.19 -36.76 4.57
C LEU A 19 -12.82 -37.36 5.94
N LEU A 20 -12.05 -38.45 5.93
CA LEU A 20 -11.48 -39.09 7.14
C LEU A 20 -9.98 -39.27 6.95
N VAL A 21 -9.24 -39.09 8.05
CA VAL A 21 -7.83 -39.49 8.10
C VAL A 21 -7.76 -41.03 8.15
N ASN A 22 -6.92 -41.63 7.30
CA ASN A 22 -6.72 -43.08 7.28
C ASN A 22 -5.98 -43.51 8.57
N PRO A 23 -6.63 -44.20 9.51
CA PRO A 23 -6.02 -44.57 10.80
C PRO A 23 -4.84 -45.53 10.64
N GLY A 24 -4.76 -46.33 9.55
CA GLY A 24 -3.65 -47.22 9.26
C GLY A 24 -2.32 -46.54 8.95
N ARG A 25 -2.34 -45.21 8.72
CA ARG A 25 -1.14 -44.38 8.45
C ARG A 25 -0.72 -43.53 9.65
N LEU A 26 -1.39 -43.61 10.79
CA LEU A 26 -0.97 -42.94 12.04
C LEU A 26 0.12 -43.77 12.79
N GLY A 27 0.91 -44.54 12.05
CA GLY A 27 1.98 -45.40 12.58
C GLY A 27 3.30 -44.65 12.72
N VAL A 28 3.63 -44.45 13.99
CA VAL A 28 4.98 -44.45 14.60
C VAL A 28 6.17 -43.97 13.76
N GLY A 29 6.66 -42.77 14.07
CA GLY A 29 8.11 -42.57 14.15
C GLY A 29 8.91 -42.34 12.86
N LYS A 30 8.45 -41.45 11.96
CA LYS A 30 9.41 -40.70 11.15
C LYS A 30 9.46 -39.27 11.65
N PRO A 31 10.65 -38.65 11.76
CA PRO A 31 10.74 -37.27 12.18
C PRO A 31 9.86 -36.44 11.23
N HIS A 32 8.93 -35.66 11.81
CA HIS A 32 8.19 -34.64 11.06
C HIS A 32 9.22 -33.68 10.42
N VAL A 33 9.57 -33.94 9.16
CA VAL A 33 10.09 -32.88 8.31
C VAL A 33 8.94 -31.88 8.24
N LYS A 34 9.08 -30.75 8.95
CA LYS A 34 8.17 -29.61 8.76
C LYS A 34 8.12 -29.37 7.26
N PRO A 35 6.93 -29.41 6.62
CA PRO A 35 6.85 -29.04 5.22
C PRO A 35 7.49 -27.67 5.11
N ASP A 36 8.47 -27.57 4.22
CA ASP A 36 9.15 -26.30 3.92
C ASP A 36 8.02 -25.30 3.63
N CYS A 37 7.83 -24.35 4.55
CA CYS A 37 6.78 -23.35 4.40
C CYS A 37 7.10 -22.63 3.09
N PRO A 38 6.26 -22.71 2.05
CA PRO A 38 6.58 -22.10 0.78
C PRO A 38 6.89 -20.63 1.06
N LYS A 39 8.13 -20.20 0.76
CA LYS A 39 8.53 -18.81 0.93
C LYS A 39 7.42 -17.94 0.34
N PRO A 40 6.95 -16.90 1.05
CA PRO A 40 5.84 -16.09 0.59
C PRO A 40 6.15 -15.65 -0.84
N ARG A 41 5.28 -16.01 -1.79
CA ARG A 41 5.45 -15.63 -3.19
C ARG A 41 5.54 -14.12 -3.24
N ARG A 42 6.68 -13.61 -3.75
CA ARG A 42 6.92 -12.16 -3.90
C ARG A 42 5.74 -11.56 -4.67
N ASP A 43 5.04 -10.61 -4.05
CA ASP A 43 3.96 -9.89 -4.70
C ASP A 43 4.54 -8.87 -5.70
N TRP A 44 4.79 -9.35 -6.91
CA TRP A 44 5.33 -8.54 -8.00
C TRP A 44 4.44 -7.36 -8.36
N ARG A 45 3.12 -7.45 -8.12
CA ARG A 45 2.22 -6.33 -8.36
C ARG A 45 2.53 -5.19 -7.42
N ARG A 46 2.73 -5.51 -6.14
CA ARG A 46 3.15 -4.52 -5.14
C ARG A 46 4.51 -3.94 -5.50
N VAL A 47 5.52 -4.77 -5.77
CA VAL A 47 6.88 -4.31 -6.09
C VAL A 47 6.89 -3.36 -7.29
N ILE A 48 6.21 -3.71 -8.39
CA ILE A 48 6.13 -2.87 -9.58
C ILE A 48 5.39 -1.56 -9.27
N THR A 49 4.31 -1.62 -8.48
CA THR A 49 3.57 -0.42 -8.06
C THR A 49 4.46 0.51 -7.25
N ASP A 50 5.16 0.01 -6.25
CA ASP A 50 6.02 0.80 -5.36
C ASP A 50 7.18 1.44 -6.16
N ASP A 51 7.83 0.71 -7.07
CA ASP A 51 8.88 1.25 -7.93
C ASP A 51 8.36 2.36 -8.88
N VAL A 52 7.17 2.19 -9.44
CA VAL A 52 6.56 3.22 -10.30
C VAL A 52 6.18 4.48 -9.50
N ILE A 53 5.67 4.29 -8.30
CA ILE A 53 5.37 5.42 -7.41
C ILE A 53 6.66 6.17 -7.06
N ARG A 54 7.77 5.48 -6.79
CA ARG A 54 9.08 6.12 -6.58
C ARG A 54 9.51 6.95 -7.78
N LEU A 55 9.43 6.39 -8.99
CA LEU A 55 9.73 7.14 -10.22
C LEU A 55 8.89 8.41 -10.38
N SER A 56 7.66 8.44 -9.83
CA SER A 56 6.83 9.64 -9.88
C SER A 56 7.35 10.78 -8.99
N PHE A 57 8.17 10.47 -7.99
CA PHE A 57 8.81 11.48 -7.13
C PHE A 57 10.12 12.04 -7.70
N GLU A 58 10.73 11.40 -8.70
CA GLU A 58 11.96 11.88 -9.33
C GLU A 58 11.79 13.21 -10.12
N GLY A 59 10.59 13.75 -10.15
CA GLY A 59 10.31 15.05 -10.79
C GLY A 59 10.40 15.07 -12.32
N LYS A 60 10.92 14.02 -12.94
CA LYS A 60 11.10 13.86 -14.39
C LYS A 60 10.02 12.97 -15.00
N ALA A 61 9.60 13.24 -16.24
CA ALA A 61 8.67 12.37 -16.95
C ALA A 61 9.41 11.13 -17.45
N VAL A 62 9.12 9.97 -16.86
CA VAL A 62 9.69 8.68 -17.24
C VAL A 62 8.72 7.90 -18.10
N TYR A 63 9.23 7.25 -19.16
CA TYR A 63 8.43 6.39 -20.05
C TYR A 63 8.78 4.93 -19.81
N LEU A 64 7.78 4.11 -19.51
CA LEU A 64 7.92 2.68 -19.30
C LEU A 64 7.24 1.90 -20.45
N ARG A 65 7.85 0.77 -20.82
CA ARG A 65 7.28 -0.18 -21.79
C ARG A 65 6.99 -1.49 -21.09
N GLU A 66 5.80 -2.05 -21.33
CA GLU A 66 5.36 -3.31 -20.72
C GLU A 66 6.40 -4.43 -20.85
N GLU A 67 6.98 -4.57 -22.06
CA GLU A 67 7.94 -5.63 -22.34
C GLU A 67 9.26 -5.45 -21.58
N ALA A 68 9.81 -4.22 -21.56
CA ALA A 68 11.04 -3.92 -20.84
C ALA A 68 10.85 -4.12 -19.33
N THR A 69 9.71 -3.66 -18.80
CA THR A 69 9.33 -3.83 -17.39
C THR A 69 9.15 -5.31 -17.04
N ALA A 70 8.48 -6.10 -17.91
CA ALA A 70 8.33 -7.53 -17.71
C ALA A 70 9.67 -8.26 -17.64
N ARG A 71 10.64 -7.89 -18.50
CA ARG A 71 12.02 -8.42 -18.45
C ARG A 71 12.75 -8.00 -17.16
N LYS A 72 12.64 -6.72 -16.77
CA LYS A 72 13.29 -6.21 -15.54
C LYS A 72 12.89 -7.01 -14.29
N TYR A 73 11.60 -7.35 -14.17
CA TYR A 73 11.09 -8.05 -12.99
C TYR A 73 10.97 -9.57 -13.14
N GLY A 74 11.26 -10.14 -14.33
CA GLY A 74 11.10 -11.57 -14.58
C GLY A 74 9.66 -12.05 -14.50
N VAL A 75 8.68 -11.21 -14.87
CA VAL A 75 7.24 -11.52 -14.83
C VAL A 75 6.61 -11.50 -16.22
N SER A 76 5.38 -12.00 -16.33
CA SER A 76 4.65 -11.94 -17.59
C SER A 76 4.21 -10.50 -17.93
N ARG A 77 4.12 -10.19 -19.23
CA ARG A 77 3.57 -8.91 -19.72
C ARG A 77 2.15 -8.66 -19.21
N THR A 78 1.37 -9.72 -19.00
CA THR A 78 0.01 -9.62 -18.48
C THR A 78 -0.01 -9.03 -17.06
N ILE A 79 0.91 -9.44 -16.19
CA ILE A 79 1.03 -8.88 -14.83
C ILE A 79 1.37 -7.39 -14.91
N VAL A 80 2.37 -7.02 -15.72
CA VAL A 80 2.77 -5.61 -15.89
C VAL A 80 1.60 -4.77 -16.42
N ARG A 81 0.92 -5.25 -17.44
CA ARG A 81 -0.24 -4.57 -18.04
C ARG A 81 -1.35 -4.34 -17.02
N GLN A 82 -1.66 -5.32 -16.19
CA GLN A 82 -2.67 -5.17 -15.12
C GLN A 82 -2.27 -4.07 -14.12
N VAL A 83 -0.99 -4.03 -13.71
CA VAL A 83 -0.48 -2.98 -12.81
C VAL A 83 -0.56 -1.62 -13.49
N PHE A 84 -0.11 -1.50 -14.73
CA PHE A 84 -0.09 -0.24 -15.47
C PHE A 84 -1.50 0.32 -15.69
N HIS A 85 -2.47 -0.51 -16.07
CA HIS A 85 -3.86 -0.08 -16.19
C HIS A 85 -4.46 0.37 -14.85
N ARG A 86 -4.14 -0.32 -13.76
CA ARG A 86 -4.58 0.09 -12.42
C ARG A 86 -4.01 1.46 -12.04
N LEU A 87 -2.72 1.68 -12.26
CA LEU A 87 -2.04 2.94 -11.99
C LEU A 87 -2.52 4.07 -12.93
N ALA A 88 -2.90 3.76 -14.17
CA ALA A 88 -3.53 4.72 -15.07
C ALA A 88 -4.91 5.17 -14.54
N GLY A 89 -5.71 4.23 -14.03
CA GLY A 89 -6.98 4.54 -13.37
C GLY A 89 -6.85 5.46 -12.16
N SER A 90 -5.69 5.44 -11.48
CA SER A 90 -5.39 6.29 -10.32
C SER A 90 -4.69 7.60 -10.65
N GLY A 91 -4.44 7.88 -11.93
CA GLY A 91 -3.82 9.14 -12.39
C GLY A 91 -2.29 9.18 -12.30
N VAL A 92 -1.63 8.12 -11.84
CA VAL A 92 -0.15 8.03 -11.77
C VAL A 92 0.45 7.83 -13.15
N PHE A 93 -0.24 7.08 -14.00
CA PHE A 93 0.17 6.72 -15.34
C PHE A 93 -0.71 7.31 -16.42
N GLU A 94 -0.08 7.63 -17.56
CA GLU A 94 -0.79 7.99 -18.76
C GLU A 94 -0.27 7.15 -19.94
N HIS A 95 -1.16 6.49 -20.67
CA HIS A 95 -0.77 5.76 -21.88
C HIS A 95 -0.60 6.73 -23.06
N ILE A 96 0.63 6.85 -23.56
CA ILE A 96 0.96 7.68 -24.72
C ILE A 96 1.11 6.76 -25.93
N PRO A 97 0.24 6.89 -26.96
CA PRO A 97 0.33 6.08 -28.16
C PRO A 97 1.75 6.09 -28.77
N ARG A 98 2.28 4.93 -29.13
CA ARG A 98 3.62 4.69 -29.71
C ARG A 98 4.80 4.95 -28.77
N ARG A 99 4.63 5.66 -27.63
CA ARG A 99 5.69 5.94 -26.64
C ARG A 99 5.65 5.00 -25.43
N GLY A 100 4.48 4.40 -25.13
CA GLY A 100 4.29 3.55 -23.97
C GLY A 100 3.58 4.27 -22.83
N TRP A 101 3.99 4.03 -21.61
CA TRP A 101 3.34 4.52 -20.40
C TRP A 101 4.18 5.62 -19.77
N ARG A 102 3.63 6.82 -19.67
CA ARG A 102 4.28 7.96 -19.02
C ARG A 102 3.96 7.96 -17.53
N VAL A 103 4.98 7.92 -16.69
CA VAL A 103 4.86 8.20 -15.26
C VAL A 103 4.65 9.72 -15.10
N ARG A 104 3.59 10.11 -14.40
CA ARG A 104 3.33 11.54 -14.11
C ARG A 104 4.13 11.94 -12.86
N PRO A 105 4.96 12.96 -12.92
CA PRO A 105 5.63 13.47 -11.73
C PRO A 105 4.61 13.95 -10.71
N VAL A 106 4.83 13.62 -9.45
CA VAL A 106 4.05 14.15 -8.32
C VAL A 106 4.73 15.38 -7.79
N ARG A 107 3.97 16.44 -7.59
CA ARG A 107 4.43 17.70 -7.03
C ARG A 107 3.75 17.97 -5.69
N CYS A 108 4.37 18.81 -4.86
CA CYS A 108 3.76 19.23 -3.60
C CYS A 108 2.37 19.86 -3.80
N GLU A 109 2.18 20.61 -4.90
CA GLU A 109 0.88 21.21 -5.23
C GLU A 109 -0.20 20.15 -5.48
N ASP A 110 0.13 19.04 -6.14
CA ASP A 110 -0.79 17.94 -6.40
C ASP A 110 -1.22 17.30 -5.06
N MET A 111 -0.28 17.15 -4.14
CA MET A 111 -0.57 16.60 -2.81
C MET A 111 -1.43 17.56 -1.98
N ARG A 112 -1.13 18.87 -1.99
CA ARG A 112 -1.97 19.88 -1.34
C ARG A 112 -3.41 19.84 -1.87
N ALA A 113 -3.56 19.74 -3.19
CA ALA A 113 -4.88 19.62 -3.82
C ALA A 113 -5.59 18.33 -3.40
N PHE A 114 -4.88 17.20 -3.38
CA PHE A 114 -5.42 15.91 -2.95
C PHE A 114 -5.88 15.96 -1.48
N PHE A 115 -5.06 16.49 -0.56
CA PHE A 115 -5.41 16.57 0.86
C PHE A 115 -6.64 17.44 1.12
N ARG A 116 -6.84 18.52 0.35
CA ARG A 116 -8.08 19.34 0.44
C ARG A 116 -9.31 18.54 0.03
N VAL A 117 -9.22 17.77 -1.06
CA VAL A 117 -10.32 16.91 -1.52
C VAL A 117 -10.55 15.78 -0.53
N ARG A 118 -9.48 15.15 -0.02
CA ARG A 118 -9.53 14.10 0.99
C ARG A 118 -10.28 14.57 2.23
N GLU A 119 -9.88 15.73 2.78
CA GLU A 119 -10.53 16.32 3.95
C GLU A 119 -12.05 16.52 3.72
N ALA A 120 -12.42 17.12 2.60
CA ALA A 120 -13.83 17.37 2.28
C ALA A 120 -14.63 16.06 2.17
N LEU A 121 -14.08 15.03 1.49
CA LEU A 121 -14.75 13.76 1.30
C LEU A 121 -14.80 12.92 2.58
N GLU A 122 -13.76 12.92 3.40
CA GLU A 122 -13.76 12.16 4.66
C GLU A 122 -14.67 12.81 5.71
N LEU A 123 -14.74 14.13 5.79
CA LEU A 123 -15.69 14.82 6.65
C LEU A 123 -17.14 14.57 6.20
N MET A 124 -17.40 14.56 4.89
CA MET A 124 -18.71 14.15 4.37
C MET A 124 -18.99 12.68 4.68
N ALA A 125 -18.00 11.80 4.55
CA ALA A 125 -18.15 10.39 4.90
C ALA A 125 -18.48 10.20 6.38
N LEU A 126 -17.84 10.94 7.27
CA LEU A 126 -18.14 10.95 8.70
C LEU A 126 -19.60 11.34 8.97
N ASP A 127 -20.06 12.44 8.35
CA ASP A 127 -21.45 12.91 8.52
C ASP A 127 -22.47 11.87 8.03
N LEU A 128 -22.21 11.21 6.88
CA LEU A 128 -23.07 10.17 6.33
C LEU A 128 -23.00 8.84 7.11
N ALA A 129 -21.83 8.54 7.70
CA ALA A 129 -21.64 7.32 8.47
C ALA A 129 -22.38 7.32 9.81
N ARG A 130 -22.75 8.48 10.32
CA ARG A 130 -23.28 8.68 11.69
C ARG A 130 -24.32 7.65 12.11
N GLU A 131 -25.30 7.36 11.25
CA GLU A 131 -26.38 6.41 11.53
C GLU A 131 -26.01 4.94 11.31
N HIS A 132 -24.78 4.69 10.83
CA HIS A 132 -24.31 3.37 10.41
C HIS A 132 -23.10 2.87 11.20
N LEU A 133 -22.58 3.70 12.11
CA LEU A 133 -21.48 3.30 12.98
C LEU A 133 -21.96 2.25 13.97
N VAL A 134 -21.11 1.28 14.24
CA VAL A 134 -21.35 0.21 15.19
C VAL A 134 -20.35 0.34 16.33
N ARG A 135 -20.83 0.56 17.55
CA ARG A 135 -20.00 0.77 18.74
C ARG A 135 -18.93 -0.33 18.90
N ALA A 136 -19.31 -1.60 18.80
CA ALA A 136 -18.37 -2.71 18.96
C ALA A 136 -17.25 -2.71 17.91
N GLU A 137 -17.53 -2.29 16.65
CA GLU A 137 -16.51 -2.17 15.61
C GLU A 137 -15.54 -1.00 15.92
N LEU A 138 -16.05 0.12 16.45
CA LEU A 138 -15.20 1.25 16.88
C LEU A 138 -14.31 0.87 18.07
N GLU A 139 -14.85 0.11 19.03
CA GLU A 139 -14.10 -0.42 20.18
C GLU A 139 -13.00 -1.39 19.73
N GLU A 140 -13.26 -2.24 18.74
CA GLU A 140 -12.28 -3.13 18.15
C GLU A 140 -11.16 -2.35 17.45
N ILE A 141 -11.50 -1.35 16.62
CA ILE A 141 -10.48 -0.50 15.95
C ILE A 141 -9.65 0.24 17.01
N LEU A 142 -10.26 0.76 18.08
CA LEU A 142 -9.57 1.46 19.13
C LEU A 142 -8.62 0.54 19.92
N ALA A 143 -9.04 -0.69 20.20
CA ALA A 143 -8.22 -1.70 20.90
C ALA A 143 -7.00 -2.10 20.06
N ASP A 144 -7.20 -2.23 18.75
CA ASP A 144 -6.14 -2.54 17.80
C ASP A 144 -5.26 -1.34 17.41
N THR A 145 -5.58 -0.14 17.91
CA THR A 145 -4.78 1.09 17.76
C THR A 145 -4.01 1.37 19.07
N PRO A 146 -3.00 0.57 19.44
CA PRO A 146 -2.34 0.66 20.75
C PRO A 146 -1.50 1.94 20.83
N ILE A 147 -1.44 2.52 22.04
CA ILE A 147 -0.39 3.47 22.39
C ILE A 147 0.93 2.71 22.34
N ARG A 148 1.85 3.14 21.49
CA ARG A 148 3.08 2.38 21.23
C ARG A 148 4.26 2.88 22.03
N GLU A 149 5.13 1.93 22.40
CA GLU A 149 6.46 2.20 22.92
C GLU A 149 7.35 2.78 21.82
N PRO A 150 8.28 3.70 22.14
CA PRO A 150 9.27 4.18 21.18
C PRO A 150 10.09 3.03 20.62
N GLY A 151 10.31 3.02 19.29
CA GLY A 151 11.14 2.02 18.60
C GLY A 151 10.39 0.86 17.95
N ALA A 152 9.05 0.81 18.01
CA ALA A 152 8.27 -0.15 17.24
C ALA A 152 7.79 0.50 15.93
N SER A 153 8.36 0.11 14.78
CA SER A 153 7.84 0.53 13.45
C SER A 153 6.40 0.05 13.27
N PRO A 154 5.41 0.93 13.24
CA PRO A 154 4.03 0.52 13.07
C PRO A 154 3.70 0.31 11.61
N PRO A 155 2.82 -0.63 11.27
CA PRO A 155 2.17 -0.60 9.97
C PRO A 155 1.32 0.66 9.87
N LEU A 156 1.27 1.26 8.68
CA LEU A 156 0.33 2.32 8.38
C LEU A 156 -1.10 1.82 8.64
N ASP A 157 -1.76 2.44 9.62
CA ASP A 157 -3.13 2.08 9.99
C ASP A 157 -4.13 3.01 9.31
N ASP A 158 -4.77 2.53 8.26
CA ASP A 158 -5.82 3.24 7.53
C ASP A 158 -7.24 2.73 7.86
N ARG A 159 -7.39 1.85 8.87
CA ARG A 159 -8.65 1.20 9.21
C ARG A 159 -9.74 2.20 9.59
N LEU A 160 -9.42 3.21 10.39
CA LEU A 160 -10.36 4.26 10.77
C LEU A 160 -10.94 4.95 9.53
N HIS A 161 -10.08 5.41 8.63
CA HIS A 161 -10.51 6.11 7.41
C HIS A 161 -11.36 5.21 6.50
N LYS A 162 -10.90 3.97 6.27
CA LYS A 162 -11.65 2.98 5.48
C LYS A 162 -13.00 2.66 6.10
N TYR A 163 -13.06 2.55 7.42
CA TYR A 163 -14.28 2.29 8.15
C TYR A 163 -15.30 3.41 7.95
N LEU A 164 -14.91 4.67 8.14
CA LEU A 164 -15.78 5.81 7.93
C LEU A 164 -16.26 5.91 6.48
N ILE A 165 -15.35 5.75 5.50
CA ILE A 165 -15.68 5.75 4.08
C ILE A 165 -16.67 4.63 3.74
N GLN A 166 -16.48 3.43 4.26
CA GLN A 166 -17.35 2.29 4.04
C GLN A 166 -18.74 2.50 4.68
N LYS A 167 -18.77 2.98 5.94
CA LYS A 167 -20.01 3.25 6.68
C LYS A 167 -20.79 4.43 6.13
N SER A 168 -20.15 5.33 5.37
CA SER A 168 -20.84 6.41 4.65
C SER A 168 -21.87 5.92 3.63
N ARG A 169 -21.72 4.66 3.16
CA ARG A 169 -22.53 4.05 2.07
C ARG A 169 -22.57 4.88 0.78
N ASN A 170 -21.66 5.84 0.63
CA ASN A 170 -21.55 6.66 -0.56
C ASN A 170 -20.55 6.00 -1.54
N ARG A 171 -21.10 5.33 -2.57
CA ARG A 171 -20.30 4.63 -3.59
C ARG A 171 -19.29 5.55 -4.30
N TYR A 172 -19.61 6.82 -4.50
CA TYR A 172 -18.71 7.75 -5.19
C TYR A 172 -17.53 8.14 -4.33
N THR A 173 -17.73 8.29 -3.02
CA THR A 173 -16.63 8.48 -2.07
C THR A 173 -15.73 7.24 -2.02
N GLN A 174 -16.32 6.05 -1.93
CA GLN A 174 -15.58 4.79 -1.95
C GLN A 174 -14.78 4.64 -3.26
N ASP A 175 -15.43 4.84 -4.42
CA ASP A 175 -14.79 4.80 -5.73
C ASP A 175 -13.63 5.81 -5.86
N PHE A 176 -13.77 6.99 -5.25
CA PHE A 176 -12.71 7.99 -5.23
C PHE A 176 -11.47 7.46 -4.51
N PHE A 177 -11.61 6.97 -3.28
CA PHE A 177 -10.49 6.46 -2.50
C PHE A 177 -9.91 5.17 -3.06
N ASP A 178 -10.72 4.31 -3.68
CA ASP A 178 -10.24 3.08 -4.33
C ASP A 178 -9.41 3.36 -5.59
N ARG A 179 -9.70 4.45 -6.30
CA ARG A 179 -9.05 4.78 -7.58
C ARG A 179 -7.92 5.77 -7.46
N HIS A 180 -7.97 6.70 -6.50
CA HIS A 180 -6.96 7.75 -6.45
C HIS A 180 -5.66 7.32 -5.79
N ALA A 181 -4.57 7.67 -6.45
CA ALA A 181 -3.21 7.32 -6.08
C ALA A 181 -2.73 7.92 -4.75
N GLY A 182 -3.44 8.88 -4.18
CA GLY A 182 -3.02 9.56 -2.96
C GLY A 182 -2.66 8.61 -1.83
N LEU A 183 -3.44 7.52 -1.65
CA LEU A 183 -3.14 6.49 -0.67
C LEU A 183 -1.92 5.62 -1.04
N TYR A 184 -1.65 5.42 -2.35
CA TYR A 184 -0.44 4.72 -2.80
C TYR A 184 0.79 5.55 -2.52
N TYR A 185 0.76 6.87 -2.80
CA TYR A 185 1.85 7.79 -2.49
C TYR A 185 2.15 7.78 -1.00
N TYR A 186 1.11 7.86 -0.16
CA TYR A 186 1.28 7.83 1.29
C TYR A 186 2.01 6.58 1.75
N ARG A 187 1.51 5.41 1.38
CA ARG A 187 2.11 4.15 1.80
C ARG A 187 3.55 4.01 1.31
N THR A 188 3.82 4.34 0.04
CA THR A 188 5.16 4.20 -0.53
C THR A 188 6.15 5.15 0.14
N LEU A 189 5.75 6.39 0.41
CA LEU A 189 6.59 7.35 1.13
C LEU A 189 6.81 6.90 2.58
N PHE A 190 5.76 6.43 3.24
CA PHE A 190 5.85 5.92 4.60
C PHE A 190 6.77 4.69 4.73
N ASP A 191 6.68 3.75 3.78
CA ASP A 191 7.58 2.58 3.72
C ASP A 191 9.05 3.00 3.45
N PHE A 192 9.25 4.19 2.84
CA PHE A 192 10.57 4.71 2.51
C PHE A 192 11.21 5.46 3.69
N GLU A 193 10.45 6.33 4.36
CA GLU A 193 10.92 7.10 5.51
C GLU A 193 9.74 7.58 6.36
N HIS A 194 9.82 7.37 7.65
CA HIS A 194 8.87 7.89 8.62
C HIS A 194 9.59 8.33 9.89
N ASP A 195 9.10 9.40 10.50
CA ASP A 195 9.51 9.82 11.83
C ASP A 195 8.65 9.10 12.88
N GLU A 196 9.27 8.39 13.81
CA GLU A 196 8.57 7.67 14.88
C GLU A 196 7.67 8.61 15.71
N ALA A 197 8.10 9.86 15.91
CA ALA A 197 7.29 10.85 16.62
C ALA A 197 6.03 11.25 15.85
N GLU A 198 6.14 11.39 14.51
CA GLU A 198 4.99 11.68 13.64
C GLU A 198 4.00 10.51 13.61
N VAL A 199 4.53 9.29 13.60
CA VAL A 199 3.68 8.08 13.68
C VAL A 199 2.97 7.99 15.03
N ALA A 200 3.66 8.24 16.13
CA ALA A 200 3.05 8.24 17.45
C ALA A 200 1.96 9.33 17.56
N ALA A 201 2.21 10.52 16.98
CA ALA A 201 1.22 11.58 16.91
C ALA A 201 -0.01 11.19 16.09
N ALA A 202 0.18 10.54 14.92
CA ALA A 202 -0.92 10.06 14.09
C ALA A 202 -1.77 9.01 14.81
N VAL A 203 -1.13 8.08 15.55
CA VAL A 203 -1.83 7.09 16.39
C VAL A 203 -2.65 7.78 17.48
N ALA A 204 -2.07 8.76 18.17
CA ALA A 204 -2.79 9.51 19.20
C ALA A 204 -4.02 10.24 18.64
N GLN A 205 -3.87 10.84 17.45
CA GLN A 205 -4.97 11.51 16.76
C GLN A 205 -6.08 10.53 16.31
N HIS A 206 -5.72 9.33 15.79
CA HIS A 206 -6.71 8.30 15.49
C HIS A 206 -7.50 7.89 16.73
N ARG A 207 -6.81 7.72 17.88
CA ARG A 207 -7.48 7.41 19.14
C ARG A 207 -8.44 8.51 19.57
N GLU A 208 -8.02 9.77 19.46
CA GLU A 208 -8.88 10.92 19.78
C GLU A 208 -10.16 10.95 18.95
N ILE A 209 -10.06 10.66 17.63
CA ILE A 209 -11.22 10.56 16.74
C ILE A 209 -12.14 9.41 17.19
N LEU A 210 -11.57 8.23 17.46
CA LEU A 210 -12.35 7.05 17.89
C LEU A 210 -13.04 7.27 19.22
N GLU A 211 -12.36 7.89 20.20
CA GLU A 211 -12.93 8.23 21.51
C GLU A 211 -14.08 9.25 21.39
N ALA A 212 -13.92 10.26 20.51
CA ALA A 212 -14.98 11.21 20.23
C ALA A 212 -16.21 10.55 19.57
N LEU A 213 -15.98 9.59 18.63
CA LEU A 213 -17.04 8.82 18.00
C LEU A 213 -17.79 7.93 19.00
N LEU A 214 -17.06 7.27 19.90
CA LEU A 214 -17.62 6.44 20.98
C LEU A 214 -18.43 7.25 22.01
N ALA A 215 -18.02 8.49 22.21
CA ALA A 215 -18.74 9.44 23.07
C ALA A 215 -19.91 10.12 22.35
N GLU A 216 -20.11 9.85 21.06
CA GLU A 216 -21.10 10.52 20.20
C GLU A 216 -20.91 12.06 20.13
N ASP A 217 -19.68 12.52 20.40
CA ASP A 217 -19.29 13.94 20.28
C ASP A 217 -18.91 14.25 18.83
N TRP A 218 -19.93 14.47 18.01
CA TRP A 218 -19.77 14.69 16.58
C TRP A 218 -18.96 15.94 16.21
N PRO A 219 -19.14 17.10 16.90
CA PRO A 219 -18.31 18.27 16.65
C PRO A 219 -16.82 17.97 16.90
N ARG A 220 -16.50 17.35 18.02
CA ARG A 220 -15.12 16.96 18.35
C ARG A 220 -14.56 15.94 17.36
N ALA A 221 -15.31 14.91 17.02
CA ALA A 221 -14.87 13.90 16.04
C ALA A 221 -14.55 14.54 14.69
N ARG A 222 -15.37 15.48 14.24
CA ARG A 222 -15.19 16.21 12.98
C ARG A 222 -13.95 17.10 13.01
N GLU A 223 -13.76 17.86 14.09
CA GLU A 223 -12.59 18.72 14.26
C GLU A 223 -11.30 17.90 14.33
N ALA A 224 -11.28 16.82 15.14
CA ALA A 224 -10.14 15.91 15.26
C ALA A 224 -9.78 15.25 13.93
N LEU A 225 -10.76 14.79 13.14
CA LEU A 225 -10.52 14.20 11.81
C LEU A 225 -9.93 15.24 10.84
N SER A 226 -10.48 16.45 10.81
CA SER A 226 -9.96 17.55 10.00
C SER A 226 -8.51 17.89 10.38
N ALA A 227 -8.24 18.06 11.67
CA ALA A 227 -6.91 18.35 12.19
C ALA A 227 -5.91 17.24 11.85
N HIS A 228 -6.30 15.96 12.00
CA HIS A 228 -5.50 14.82 11.64
C HIS A 228 -5.10 14.81 10.16
N ILE A 229 -6.05 15.02 9.25
CA ILE A 229 -5.77 15.03 7.82
C ILE A 229 -4.80 16.16 7.47
N ARG A 230 -5.00 17.37 8.02
CA ARG A 230 -4.13 18.51 7.79
C ARG A 230 -2.73 18.33 8.37
N TYR A 231 -2.61 17.65 9.54
CA TYR A 231 -1.34 17.38 10.19
C TYR A 231 -0.41 16.51 9.33
N GLN A 232 -0.96 15.64 8.51
CA GLN A 232 -0.16 14.74 7.65
C GLN A 232 0.52 15.47 6.48
N LEU A 233 -0.03 16.57 5.97
CA LEU A 233 0.47 17.24 4.77
C LEU A 233 1.93 17.73 4.87
N PRO A 234 2.38 18.40 5.94
CA PRO A 234 3.78 18.82 6.08
C PRO A 234 4.78 17.64 6.07
N ALA A 235 4.41 16.51 6.66
CA ALA A 235 5.23 15.30 6.63
C ALA A 235 5.42 14.80 5.19
N PHE A 236 4.34 14.79 4.41
CA PHE A 236 4.39 14.44 2.98
C PHE A 236 5.29 15.36 2.19
N GLU A 237 5.18 16.66 2.40
CA GLU A 237 6.00 17.65 1.68
C GLU A 237 7.49 17.45 1.96
N ARG A 238 7.85 17.16 3.22
CA ARG A 238 9.24 16.84 3.59
C ARG A 238 9.74 15.55 2.93
N MET A 239 8.93 14.50 2.94
CA MET A 239 9.28 13.22 2.31
C MET A 239 9.48 13.37 0.79
N ILE A 240 8.59 14.10 0.10
CA ILE A 240 8.75 14.38 -1.33
C ILE A 240 10.03 15.19 -1.58
N ALA A 241 10.29 16.24 -0.80
CA ALA A 241 11.49 17.05 -0.95
C ALA A 241 12.77 16.23 -0.77
N LYS A 242 12.79 15.30 0.17
CA LYS A 242 13.92 14.40 0.41
C LYS A 242 14.15 13.45 -0.77
N VAL A 243 13.11 12.76 -1.24
CA VAL A 243 13.22 11.85 -2.39
C VAL A 243 13.71 12.58 -3.63
N VAL A 244 13.23 13.81 -3.88
CA VAL A 244 13.70 14.64 -5.00
C VAL A 244 15.17 15.00 -4.84
N SER A 245 15.62 15.38 -3.63
CA SER A 245 17.02 15.75 -3.38
C SER A 245 17.98 14.56 -3.53
N GLU A 246 17.57 13.36 -3.13
CA GLU A 246 18.36 12.14 -3.30
C GLU A 246 18.47 11.75 -4.79
N ALA A 247 17.40 11.87 -5.56
CA ALA A 247 17.42 11.60 -7.00
C ALA A 247 18.31 12.56 -7.80
N ASP A 248 18.38 13.82 -7.38
CA ASP A 248 19.28 14.82 -8.02
C ASP A 248 20.77 14.60 -7.61
N GLY A 249 21.03 14.01 -6.43
CA GLY A 249 22.37 13.68 -5.95
C GLY A 249 23.02 12.51 -6.72
N ASP A 250 22.24 11.48 -7.04
CA ASP A 250 22.73 10.30 -7.78
C ASP A 250 23.09 10.62 -9.25
N ASP A 251 22.47 11.62 -9.87
CA ASP A 251 22.78 12.06 -11.24
C ASP A 251 24.17 12.78 -11.32
N VAL A 252 24.71 13.29 -10.19
CA VAL A 252 26.00 14.02 -10.16
C VAL A 252 27.20 13.09 -10.07
N GLU A 253 27.06 11.92 -9.45
CA GLU A 253 28.18 10.96 -9.30
C GLU A 253 28.46 10.13 -10.57
N THR A 254 27.48 10.00 -11.48
CA THR A 254 27.65 9.22 -12.72
C THR A 254 28.23 10.01 -13.89
N GLY A 255 28.49 11.31 -13.71
CA GLY A 255 28.93 12.26 -14.75
C GLY A 255 30.44 12.51 -14.84
N SER A 256 31.31 11.77 -14.14
CA SER A 256 32.76 11.90 -14.31
C SER A 256 33.24 11.19 -15.58
N GLU A 257 33.33 11.93 -16.67
CA GLU A 257 33.99 11.53 -17.92
C GLU A 257 35.44 11.08 -17.68
N PRO A 258 35.94 10.05 -18.39
CA PRO A 258 37.35 9.78 -18.42
C PRO A 258 38.06 10.84 -19.29
N SER A 259 39.01 11.54 -18.69
CA SER A 259 39.89 12.51 -19.33
C SER A 259 40.51 11.98 -20.61
N ALA A 260 40.29 12.72 -21.68
CA ALA A 260 41.07 12.60 -22.91
C ALA A 260 42.50 13.07 -22.64
N SER A 261 43.45 12.15 -22.54
CA SER A 261 44.89 12.42 -22.60
C SER A 261 45.54 11.32 -23.42
N GLU A 262 46.33 11.84 -24.41
CA GLU A 262 47.32 11.15 -25.22
C GLU A 262 46.94 10.78 -26.66
N ARG A 263 46.86 11.82 -27.48
CA ARG A 263 47.42 11.71 -28.83
C ARG A 263 48.69 12.55 -28.88
N GLN A 264 49.83 11.91 -28.79
CA GLN A 264 51.11 12.44 -29.31
C GLN A 264 51.78 11.38 -30.17
N THR A 265 51.88 11.81 -31.45
CA THR A 265 53.03 11.70 -32.37
C THR A 265 53.80 10.38 -32.43
N THR A 266 53.75 9.66 -33.52
CA THR A 266 54.81 9.70 -34.56
C THR A 266 54.27 9.04 -35.85
#